data_5286ad0e57c00bd00c0fccf8bc22144d
#
_entry.id   5286ad0e57c00bd00c0fccf8bc22144d
#
_cell.length_a   1.000
_cell.length_b   1.000
_cell.length_c   1.000
_cell.angle_alpha   90.00
_cell.angle_beta   90.00
_cell.angle_gamma   90.00
#
_symmetry.space_group_name_H-M   'P 1'
#
loop_
_entity.id
_entity.type
_entity.pdbx_description
1 polymer ?
#
loop_
_entity_poly.entity_id
_entity_poly.type
_entity_poly.pdbx_seq_one_letter_code
_entity_poly.pdbx_strand_id
1 'polypeptide(L)'
;MRPASVGFQCPDDVKLGRASQRPLRTSVGAVRRGNRPYVTGVLVALNVAVYVVTAVQSVYGFNRPSRSPLFEQWQMLPAAVGSSGQYYRLLTATFLHANVLHIVTNMLALIIIGPYLERLLGWWRYLSVYLLGALGGSVAIYLFGARFGPVVGASGAIFGLFAAALVFVRELNLDPQWLVATIVLNLVVTFSVPDVSRLGHVGGFVCGGLAALAIAGNPRKRRWLPIRVEVAGLSGIAVALLIAVIGETLTF
;
A
#
# COMPACT_ATOMS: atom_id res chain seq x y z
N MET A 1 -12.32 -23.46 -37.97
CA MET A 1 -13.56 -22.88 -37.43
C MET A 1 -13.70 -23.22 -35.96
N ARG A 2 -14.20 -22.31 -35.12
CA ARG A 2 -14.46 -22.58 -33.71
C ARG A 2 -15.95 -22.76 -33.47
N PRO A 3 -16.42 -23.72 -32.66
CA PRO A 3 -17.81 -23.86 -32.34
C PRO A 3 -18.33 -22.61 -31.61
N ALA A 4 -19.52 -22.16 -31.95
CA ALA A 4 -20.25 -21.06 -31.34
C ALA A 4 -21.60 -21.57 -30.82
N SER A 5 -22.30 -20.74 -30.04
CA SER A 5 -23.65 -21.07 -29.54
C SER A 5 -24.64 -21.35 -30.68
N VAL A 6 -24.40 -20.79 -31.86
CA VAL A 6 -25.12 -21.07 -33.12
C VAL A 6 -24.07 -21.18 -34.20
N GLY A 7 -23.89 -22.41 -34.77
CA GLY A 7 -22.99 -22.67 -35.88
C GLY A 7 -21.50 -22.58 -35.57
N PHE A 8 -20.71 -22.12 -36.56
CA PHE A 8 -19.26 -21.98 -36.47
C PHE A 8 -18.83 -20.56 -36.78
N GLN A 9 -17.81 -20.08 -36.08
CA GLN A 9 -17.20 -18.76 -36.30
C GLN A 9 -15.86 -18.90 -37.01
N CYS A 10 -15.59 -17.99 -37.95
CA CYS A 10 -14.29 -17.86 -38.55
C CYS A 10 -13.26 -17.38 -37.48
N PRO A 11 -12.06 -17.99 -37.40
CA PRO A 11 -11.04 -17.57 -36.48
C PRO A 11 -10.65 -16.09 -36.60
N ASP A 12 -10.69 -15.54 -37.82
CA ASP A 12 -10.34 -14.14 -38.09
C ASP A 12 -11.44 -13.18 -37.63
N ASP A 13 -12.72 -13.55 -37.82
CA ASP A 13 -13.85 -12.77 -37.28
C ASP A 13 -13.83 -12.73 -35.75
N VAL A 14 -13.47 -13.85 -35.12
CA VAL A 14 -13.31 -13.90 -33.67
C VAL A 14 -12.16 -12.99 -33.20
N LYS A 15 -11.05 -12.92 -33.97
CA LYS A 15 -9.94 -12.00 -33.66
C LYS A 15 -10.37 -10.54 -33.85
N LEU A 16 -11.02 -10.21 -34.94
CA LEU A 16 -11.54 -8.87 -35.23
C LEU A 16 -12.57 -8.44 -34.19
N GLY A 17 -13.52 -9.33 -33.85
CA GLY A 17 -14.50 -9.06 -32.78
C GLY A 17 -13.88 -8.83 -31.42
N ARG A 18 -12.82 -9.57 -31.08
CA ARG A 18 -12.06 -9.33 -29.82
C ARG A 18 -11.26 -8.02 -29.85
N ALA A 19 -10.67 -7.68 -30.98
CA ALA A 19 -9.93 -6.43 -31.14
C ALA A 19 -10.82 -5.19 -31.08
N SER A 20 -12.08 -5.31 -31.51
CA SER A 20 -13.08 -4.22 -31.48
C SER A 20 -13.79 -4.07 -30.12
N GLN A 21 -13.66 -5.05 -29.22
CA GLN A 21 -14.29 -4.95 -27.90
C GLN A 21 -13.60 -3.90 -27.04
N ARG A 22 -14.39 -2.93 -26.56
CA ARG A 22 -13.90 -1.98 -25.58
C ARG A 22 -13.53 -2.71 -24.29
N PRO A 23 -12.35 -2.41 -23.69
CA PRO A 23 -11.96 -3.06 -22.44
C PRO A 23 -12.97 -2.77 -21.34
N LEU A 24 -13.38 -3.82 -20.63
CA LEU A 24 -14.24 -3.67 -19.46
C LEU A 24 -13.55 -2.78 -18.43
N ARG A 25 -14.30 -1.83 -17.87
CA ARG A 25 -13.79 -0.92 -16.85
C ARG A 25 -14.46 -1.20 -15.51
N THR A 26 -13.74 -0.95 -14.43
CA THR A 26 -14.29 -0.97 -13.07
C THR A 26 -15.16 0.26 -12.82
N SER A 27 -15.88 0.29 -11.71
CA SER A 27 -16.67 1.45 -11.28
C SER A 27 -15.85 2.73 -11.11
N VAL A 28 -14.53 2.62 -10.97
CA VAL A 28 -13.59 3.75 -10.90
C VAL A 28 -12.79 3.97 -12.21
N GLY A 29 -13.30 3.43 -13.32
CA GLY A 29 -12.72 3.64 -14.65
C GLY A 29 -11.42 2.89 -14.95
N ALA A 30 -10.93 2.06 -14.03
CA ALA A 30 -9.74 1.24 -14.27
C ALA A 30 -10.03 0.15 -15.30
N VAL A 31 -9.08 -0.16 -16.17
CA VAL A 31 -9.20 -1.29 -17.12
C VAL A 31 -9.16 -2.60 -16.32
N ARG A 32 -10.22 -3.41 -16.46
CA ARG A 32 -10.33 -4.72 -15.81
C ARG A 32 -9.43 -5.73 -16.52
N ARG A 33 -8.21 -5.89 -16.06
CA ARG A 33 -7.26 -6.90 -16.54
C ARG A 33 -7.39 -8.17 -15.67
N GLY A 34 -8.38 -9.02 -16.01
CA GLY A 34 -8.62 -10.26 -15.25
C GLY A 34 -9.23 -10.04 -13.87
N ASN A 35 -9.41 -11.14 -13.12
CA ASN A 35 -10.05 -11.11 -11.80
C ASN A 35 -9.07 -11.46 -10.65
N ARG A 36 -7.79 -11.68 -10.95
CA ARG A 36 -6.80 -12.12 -9.96
C ARG A 36 -6.02 -10.91 -9.40
N PRO A 37 -6.03 -10.70 -8.09
CA PRO A 37 -5.28 -9.64 -7.42
C PRO A 37 -3.81 -10.07 -7.22
N TYR A 38 -3.03 -10.04 -8.28
CA TYR A 38 -1.66 -10.54 -8.26
C TYR A 38 -0.68 -9.60 -7.52
N VAL A 39 -0.92 -8.28 -7.52
CA VAL A 39 -0.05 -7.34 -6.80
C VAL A 39 -0.15 -7.56 -5.29
N THR A 40 -1.35 -7.76 -4.76
CA THR A 40 -1.55 -8.15 -3.36
C THR A 40 -0.79 -9.43 -3.04
N GLY A 41 -0.90 -10.46 -3.90
CA GLY A 41 -0.17 -11.72 -3.74
C GLY A 41 1.35 -11.53 -3.73
N VAL A 42 1.89 -10.69 -4.63
CA VAL A 42 3.32 -10.36 -4.69
C VAL A 42 3.77 -9.62 -3.42
N LEU A 43 2.99 -8.64 -2.95
CA LEU A 43 3.32 -7.90 -1.72
C LEU A 43 3.33 -8.83 -0.50
N VAL A 44 2.36 -9.73 -0.38
CA VAL A 44 2.34 -10.75 0.69
C VAL A 44 3.57 -11.66 0.59
N ALA A 45 3.87 -12.17 -0.61
CA ALA A 45 5.01 -13.06 -0.82
C ALA A 45 6.34 -12.37 -0.49
N LEU A 46 6.52 -11.10 -0.86
CA LEU A 46 7.71 -10.31 -0.53
C LEU A 46 7.86 -10.12 0.99
N ASN A 47 6.80 -9.76 1.70
CA ASN A 47 6.84 -9.60 3.15
C ASN A 47 7.20 -10.92 3.85
N VAL A 48 6.58 -12.03 3.43
CA VAL A 48 6.87 -13.36 3.98
C VAL A 48 8.31 -13.78 3.66
N ALA A 49 8.79 -13.56 2.43
CA ALA A 49 10.16 -13.89 2.03
C ALA A 49 11.18 -13.11 2.87
N VAL A 50 11.01 -11.79 3.03
CA VAL A 50 11.89 -10.97 3.86
C VAL A 50 11.86 -11.43 5.32
N TYR A 51 10.66 -11.76 5.84
CA TYR A 51 10.54 -12.28 7.21
C TYR A 51 11.28 -13.61 7.38
N VAL A 52 11.16 -14.53 6.45
CA VAL A 52 11.88 -15.82 6.48
C VAL A 52 13.39 -15.59 6.43
N VAL A 53 13.87 -14.70 5.54
CA VAL A 53 15.31 -14.38 5.44
C VAL A 53 15.83 -13.81 6.76
N THR A 54 15.12 -12.84 7.36
CA THR A 54 15.54 -12.26 8.65
C THR A 54 15.47 -13.29 9.79
N ALA A 55 14.49 -14.20 9.78
CA ALA A 55 14.40 -15.27 10.76
C ALA A 55 15.54 -16.28 10.63
N VAL A 56 15.92 -16.66 9.41
CA VAL A 56 17.05 -17.58 9.17
C VAL A 56 18.39 -16.94 9.57
N GLN A 57 18.56 -15.64 9.36
CA GLN A 57 19.76 -14.91 9.75
C GLN A 57 19.85 -14.68 11.28
N SER A 58 18.74 -14.73 11.99
CA SER A 58 18.70 -14.48 13.42
C SER A 58 19.02 -15.76 14.22
N VAL A 59 19.89 -15.64 15.20
CA VAL A 59 20.17 -16.74 16.14
C VAL A 59 18.95 -17.14 16.98
N TYR A 60 17.92 -16.31 17.04
CA TYR A 60 16.67 -16.55 17.74
C TYR A 60 15.54 -17.04 16.81
N GLY A 61 15.84 -17.23 15.51
CA GLY A 61 14.88 -17.74 14.52
C GLY A 61 13.66 -16.85 14.35
N PHE A 62 12.52 -17.48 14.10
CA PHE A 62 11.24 -16.81 13.86
C PHE A 62 10.70 -15.98 15.03
N ASN A 63 11.15 -16.25 16.26
CA ASN A 63 10.66 -15.50 17.43
C ASN A 63 11.24 -14.09 17.52
N ARG A 64 12.48 -13.87 17.05
CA ARG A 64 13.17 -12.57 17.09
C ARG A 64 13.98 -12.32 15.83
N PRO A 65 13.35 -12.17 14.65
CA PRO A 65 14.05 -11.85 13.40
C PRO A 65 14.76 -10.48 13.47
N SER A 66 14.37 -9.63 14.41
CA SER A 66 14.96 -8.31 14.67
C SER A 66 16.45 -8.34 15.05
N ARG A 67 17.00 -9.51 15.36
CA ARG A 67 18.44 -9.72 15.64
C ARG A 67 19.22 -10.19 14.40
N SER A 68 18.70 -9.96 13.20
CA SER A 68 19.40 -10.27 11.94
C SER A 68 20.10 -9.05 11.35
N PRO A 69 21.23 -9.22 10.65
CA PRO A 69 21.92 -8.12 9.98
C PRO A 69 21.02 -7.38 8.98
N LEU A 70 20.20 -8.11 8.21
CA LEU A 70 19.28 -7.50 7.26
C LEU A 70 18.24 -6.63 7.95
N PHE A 71 17.73 -7.06 9.10
CA PHE A 71 16.77 -6.27 9.86
C PHE A 71 17.38 -4.95 10.35
N GLU A 72 18.58 -4.99 10.90
CA GLU A 72 19.32 -3.79 11.37
C GLU A 72 19.60 -2.81 10.23
N GLN A 73 19.91 -3.33 9.02
CA GLN A 73 20.19 -2.50 7.86
C GLN A 73 18.91 -1.87 7.27
N TRP A 74 17.76 -2.56 7.33
CA TRP A 74 16.56 -2.16 6.61
C TRP A 74 15.51 -1.44 7.47
N GLN A 75 15.59 -1.53 8.79
CA GLN A 75 14.65 -0.85 9.69
C GLN A 75 14.70 0.67 9.50
N MET A 76 13.55 1.32 9.62
CA MET A 76 13.48 2.78 9.66
C MET A 76 14.11 3.28 10.94
N LEU A 77 15.22 3.98 10.81
CA LEU A 77 15.96 4.60 11.89
C LEU A 77 16.28 6.04 11.48
N PRO A 78 15.60 7.05 12.07
CA PRO A 78 15.76 8.44 11.67
C PRO A 78 17.23 8.91 11.66
N ALA A 79 18.02 8.56 12.69
CA ALA A 79 19.43 8.90 12.74
C ALA A 79 20.22 8.36 11.54
N ALA A 80 19.96 7.13 11.08
CA ALA A 80 20.66 6.55 9.94
C ALA A 80 20.25 7.23 8.62
N VAL A 81 19.00 7.68 8.51
CA VAL A 81 18.54 8.43 7.33
C VAL A 81 19.19 9.82 7.31
N GLY A 82 19.10 10.59 8.39
CA GLY A 82 19.57 11.97 8.45
C GLY A 82 21.10 12.08 8.45
N SER A 83 21.79 11.33 9.33
CA SER A 83 23.25 11.47 9.48
C SER A 83 24.07 10.70 8.46
N SER A 84 23.52 9.60 7.89
CA SER A 84 24.28 8.69 7.02
C SER A 84 23.68 8.54 5.63
N GLY A 85 22.61 9.29 5.28
CA GLY A 85 22.00 9.28 3.94
C GLY A 85 21.35 7.95 3.56
N GLN A 86 20.95 7.11 4.53
CA GLN A 86 20.41 5.78 4.26
C GLN A 86 18.91 5.85 3.91
N TYR A 87 18.56 6.61 2.88
CA TYR A 87 17.18 6.89 2.45
C TYR A 87 16.38 5.65 2.03
N TYR A 88 17.06 4.57 1.62
CA TYR A 88 16.38 3.31 1.29
C TYR A 88 15.56 2.75 2.45
N ARG A 89 15.92 3.08 3.70
CA ARG A 89 15.20 2.69 4.92
C ARG A 89 13.76 3.19 4.97
N LEU A 90 13.47 4.32 4.31
CA LEU A 90 12.11 4.86 4.18
C LEU A 90 11.15 3.88 3.49
N LEU A 91 11.67 2.99 2.64
CA LEU A 91 10.86 1.99 1.94
C LEU A 91 11.10 0.57 2.46
N THR A 92 12.35 0.18 2.71
CA THR A 92 12.69 -1.21 3.08
C THR A 92 12.08 -1.63 4.41
N ALA A 93 11.93 -0.70 5.36
CA ALA A 93 11.32 -0.95 6.66
C ALA A 93 9.89 -1.50 6.56
N THR A 94 9.17 -1.19 5.47
CA THR A 94 7.82 -1.66 5.20
C THR A 94 7.74 -3.19 5.06
N PHE A 95 8.83 -3.84 4.68
CA PHE A 95 8.87 -5.30 4.46
C PHE A 95 9.38 -6.08 5.68
N LEU A 96 9.85 -5.40 6.72
CA LEU A 96 10.33 -6.02 7.95
C LEU A 96 9.21 -6.21 8.98
N HIS A 97 9.32 -7.28 9.77
CA HIS A 97 8.38 -7.56 10.85
C HIS A 97 9.11 -8.07 12.10
N ALA A 98 8.77 -7.53 13.25
CA ALA A 98 9.49 -7.77 14.51
C ALA A 98 9.29 -9.17 15.09
N ASN A 99 8.13 -9.81 14.81
CA ASN A 99 7.76 -11.13 15.31
C ASN A 99 6.63 -11.76 14.49
N VAL A 100 6.30 -13.02 14.80
CA VAL A 100 5.24 -13.79 14.10
C VAL A 100 3.89 -13.10 14.15
N LEU A 101 3.48 -12.61 15.32
CA LEU A 101 2.17 -11.95 15.46
C LEU A 101 2.09 -10.70 14.58
N HIS A 102 3.16 -9.92 14.51
CA HIS A 102 3.25 -8.71 13.70
C HIS A 102 3.09 -9.01 12.20
N ILE A 103 3.80 -10.01 11.65
CA ILE A 103 3.63 -10.37 10.24
C ILE A 103 2.26 -10.97 9.97
N VAL A 104 1.76 -11.85 10.82
CA VAL A 104 0.45 -12.50 10.63
C VAL A 104 -0.67 -11.46 10.59
N THR A 105 -0.70 -10.54 11.52
CA THR A 105 -1.73 -9.47 11.57
C THR A 105 -1.65 -8.55 10.37
N ASN A 106 -0.45 -8.15 9.92
CA ASN A 106 -0.28 -7.33 8.72
C ASN A 106 -0.70 -8.08 7.45
N MET A 107 -0.26 -9.33 7.29
CA MET A 107 -0.62 -10.11 6.09
C MET A 107 -2.11 -10.42 6.05
N LEU A 108 -2.73 -10.70 7.19
CA LEU A 108 -4.17 -10.91 7.28
C LEU A 108 -4.94 -9.64 6.83
N ALA A 109 -4.56 -8.47 7.35
CA ALA A 109 -5.16 -7.19 6.94
C ALA A 109 -4.96 -6.94 5.43
N LEU A 110 -3.75 -7.20 4.91
CA LEU A 110 -3.44 -7.02 3.49
C LEU A 110 -4.23 -7.99 2.59
N ILE A 111 -4.40 -9.25 2.99
CA ILE A 111 -5.19 -10.26 2.26
C ILE A 111 -6.69 -9.93 2.28
N ILE A 112 -7.19 -9.32 3.32
CA ILE A 112 -8.60 -8.94 3.43
C ILE A 112 -8.90 -7.70 2.56
N ILE A 113 -8.14 -6.60 2.73
CA ILE A 113 -8.44 -5.34 2.07
C ILE A 113 -7.84 -5.22 0.67
N GLY A 114 -6.64 -5.80 0.46
CA GLY A 114 -5.87 -5.63 -0.77
C GLY A 114 -6.59 -6.09 -2.03
N PRO A 115 -7.10 -7.35 -2.09
CA PRO A 115 -7.78 -7.85 -3.29
C PRO A 115 -9.00 -7.03 -3.69
N TYR A 116 -9.72 -6.48 -2.73
CA TYR A 116 -10.86 -5.60 -2.99
C TYR A 116 -10.41 -4.32 -3.68
N LEU A 117 -9.43 -3.62 -3.09
CA LEU A 117 -8.91 -2.36 -3.65
C LEU A 117 -8.17 -2.57 -4.97
N GLU A 118 -7.40 -3.63 -5.12
CA GLU A 118 -6.69 -3.92 -6.36
C GLU A 118 -7.66 -4.18 -7.53
N ARG A 119 -8.75 -4.91 -7.31
CA ARG A 119 -9.79 -5.11 -8.32
C ARG A 119 -10.53 -3.81 -8.65
N LEU A 120 -10.73 -2.95 -7.67
CA LEU A 120 -11.43 -1.67 -7.84
C LEU A 120 -10.57 -0.67 -8.60
N LEU A 121 -9.33 -0.45 -8.16
CA LEU A 121 -8.43 0.59 -8.65
C LEU A 121 -7.62 0.18 -9.87
N GLY A 122 -7.41 -1.14 -10.05
CA GLY A 122 -6.39 -1.70 -10.93
C GLY A 122 -5.01 -1.66 -10.28
N TRP A 123 -4.10 -2.46 -10.82
CA TRP A 123 -2.81 -2.77 -10.20
C TRP A 123 -1.92 -1.55 -9.90
N TRP A 124 -1.81 -0.59 -10.81
CA TRP A 124 -0.87 0.53 -10.66
C TRP A 124 -1.36 1.57 -9.65
N ARG A 125 -2.68 1.90 -9.64
CA ARG A 125 -3.27 2.81 -8.65
C ARG A 125 -3.21 2.22 -7.25
N TYR A 126 -3.54 0.92 -7.14
CA TYR A 126 -3.44 0.18 -5.89
C TYR A 126 -2.01 0.20 -5.34
N LEU A 127 -1.02 -0.12 -6.20
CA LEU A 127 0.40 -0.09 -5.82
C LEU A 127 0.85 1.33 -5.45
N SER A 128 0.39 2.37 -6.16
CA SER A 128 0.70 3.76 -5.81
C SER A 128 0.17 4.15 -4.44
N VAL A 129 -1.05 3.76 -4.09
CA VAL A 129 -1.62 4.01 -2.76
C VAL A 129 -0.81 3.28 -1.69
N TYR A 130 -0.45 2.01 -1.92
CA TYR A 130 0.35 1.22 -1.00
C TYR A 130 1.72 1.88 -0.74
N LEU A 131 2.44 2.23 -1.80
CA LEU A 131 3.78 2.82 -1.70
C LEU A 131 3.76 4.23 -1.09
N LEU A 132 2.80 5.07 -1.47
CA LEU A 132 2.67 6.41 -0.88
C LEU A 132 2.24 6.34 0.60
N GLY A 133 1.41 5.37 0.97
CA GLY A 133 1.11 5.09 2.37
C GLY A 133 2.33 4.62 3.16
N ALA A 134 3.13 3.71 2.58
CA ALA A 134 4.40 3.27 3.17
C ALA A 134 5.37 4.44 3.39
N LEU A 135 5.62 5.22 2.35
CA LEU A 135 6.51 6.39 2.40
C LEU A 135 5.98 7.46 3.35
N GLY A 136 4.68 7.75 3.32
CA GLY A 136 4.05 8.72 4.22
C GLY A 136 4.20 8.32 5.69
N GLY A 137 4.06 7.04 6.02
CA GLY A 137 4.34 6.51 7.35
C GLY A 137 5.80 6.69 7.75
N SER A 138 6.73 6.31 6.88
CA SER A 138 8.16 6.43 7.14
C SER A 138 8.62 7.89 7.25
N VAL A 139 8.10 8.79 6.42
CA VAL A 139 8.41 10.22 6.48
C VAL A 139 7.85 10.83 7.77
N ALA A 140 6.65 10.47 8.20
CA ALA A 140 6.11 10.94 9.48
C ALA A 140 6.98 10.50 10.68
N ILE A 141 7.51 9.27 10.63
CA ILE A 141 8.47 8.78 11.62
C ILE A 141 9.79 9.58 11.55
N TYR A 142 10.27 9.88 10.33
CA TYR A 142 11.49 10.64 10.14
C TYR A 142 11.42 12.05 10.72
N LEU A 143 10.29 12.74 10.45
CA LEU A 143 10.08 14.13 10.88
C LEU A 143 9.78 14.27 12.38
N PHE A 144 9.02 13.32 12.95
CA PHE A 144 8.42 13.50 14.27
C PHE A 144 8.78 12.38 15.25
N GLY A 145 9.48 11.36 14.81
CA GLY A 145 9.84 10.20 15.63
C GLY A 145 11.11 10.41 16.46
N ALA A 146 11.36 9.48 17.37
CA ALA A 146 12.60 9.47 18.12
C ALA A 146 13.78 9.14 17.19
N ARG A 147 14.85 9.95 17.24
CA ARG A 147 16.04 9.82 16.37
C ARG A 147 16.65 8.40 16.35
N PHE A 148 16.65 7.72 17.49
CA PHE A 148 17.20 6.39 17.69
C PHE A 148 16.14 5.31 17.91
N GLY A 149 14.86 5.62 17.62
CA GLY A 149 13.74 4.69 17.72
C GLY A 149 13.54 3.92 16.40
N PRO A 150 13.94 2.63 16.33
CA PRO A 150 13.74 1.86 15.11
C PRO A 150 12.27 1.51 14.93
N VAL A 151 11.77 1.60 13.68
CA VAL A 151 10.40 1.23 13.33
C VAL A 151 10.39 0.34 12.10
N VAL A 152 9.49 -0.64 12.09
CA VAL A 152 9.30 -1.60 10.98
C VAL A 152 7.82 -1.94 10.81
N GLY A 153 7.47 -2.44 9.64
CA GLY A 153 6.17 -3.05 9.36
C GLY A 153 5.45 -2.49 8.14
N ALA A 154 4.66 -3.34 7.50
CA ALA A 154 3.78 -2.96 6.38
C ALA A 154 2.58 -2.10 6.83
N SER A 155 2.40 -1.89 8.12
CA SER A 155 1.20 -1.29 8.69
C SER A 155 0.94 0.14 8.21
N GLY A 156 1.97 0.96 7.98
CA GLY A 156 1.81 2.29 7.40
C GLY A 156 1.14 2.23 6.01
N ALA A 157 1.60 1.33 5.15
CA ALA A 157 0.98 1.09 3.84
C ALA A 157 -0.46 0.57 3.98
N ILE A 158 -0.71 -0.35 4.91
CA ILE A 158 -2.04 -0.93 5.18
C ILE A 158 -3.01 0.15 5.69
N PHE A 159 -2.57 1.04 6.57
CA PHE A 159 -3.37 2.19 7.00
C PHE A 159 -3.68 3.13 5.82
N GLY A 160 -2.74 3.29 4.88
CA GLY A 160 -2.98 3.98 3.61
C GLY A 160 -4.08 3.30 2.78
N LEU A 161 -4.08 1.97 2.71
CA LEU A 161 -5.15 1.20 2.06
C LEU A 161 -6.49 1.33 2.79
N PHE A 162 -6.52 1.36 4.13
CA PHE A 162 -7.74 1.62 4.90
C PHE A 162 -8.32 3.00 4.59
N ALA A 163 -7.48 4.05 4.53
CA ALA A 163 -7.91 5.39 4.14
C ALA A 163 -8.47 5.40 2.71
N ALA A 164 -7.80 4.74 1.78
CA ALA A 164 -8.28 4.61 0.41
C ALA A 164 -9.63 3.86 0.34
N ALA A 165 -9.78 2.77 1.09
CA ALA A 165 -11.03 2.03 1.17
C ALA A 165 -12.17 2.92 1.68
N LEU A 166 -11.92 3.74 2.72
CA LEU A 166 -12.90 4.67 3.26
C LEU A 166 -13.34 5.72 2.23
N VAL A 167 -12.38 6.28 1.46
CA VAL A 167 -12.67 7.21 0.37
C VAL A 167 -13.59 6.54 -0.65
N PHE A 168 -13.25 5.34 -1.14
CA PHE A 168 -14.02 4.68 -2.21
C PHE A 168 -15.34 4.08 -1.74
N VAL A 169 -15.45 3.60 -0.50
CA VAL A 169 -16.72 3.17 0.08
C VAL A 169 -17.72 4.33 0.12
N ARG A 170 -17.26 5.52 0.56
CA ARG A 170 -18.07 6.74 0.58
C ARG A 170 -18.45 7.20 -0.83
N GLU A 171 -17.51 7.17 -1.77
CA GLU A 171 -17.71 7.59 -3.14
C GLU A 171 -18.69 6.70 -3.92
N LEU A 172 -18.72 5.41 -3.60
CA LEU A 172 -19.57 4.41 -4.22
C LEU A 172 -20.91 4.21 -3.46
N ASN A 173 -21.15 4.97 -2.38
CA ASN A 173 -22.32 4.83 -1.49
C ASN A 173 -22.50 3.40 -0.96
N LEU A 174 -21.40 2.75 -0.58
CA LEU A 174 -21.41 1.43 0.04
C LEU A 174 -21.50 1.57 1.56
N ASP A 175 -21.97 0.50 2.23
CA ASP A 175 -22.00 0.46 3.68
C ASP A 175 -20.58 0.45 4.28
N PRO A 176 -20.18 1.46 5.08
CA PRO A 176 -18.86 1.55 5.67
C PRO A 176 -18.72 0.80 6.99
N GLN A 177 -19.76 0.23 7.56
CA GLN A 177 -19.79 -0.19 8.98
C GLN A 177 -18.64 -1.16 9.32
N TRP A 178 -18.48 -2.23 8.55
CA TRP A 178 -17.41 -3.21 8.79
C TRP A 178 -16.01 -2.61 8.62
N LEU A 179 -15.84 -1.70 7.64
CA LEU A 179 -14.56 -1.03 7.39
C LEU A 179 -14.24 -0.06 8.53
N VAL A 180 -15.19 0.75 8.95
CA VAL A 180 -15.05 1.67 10.09
C VAL A 180 -14.73 0.89 11.36
N ALA A 181 -15.46 -0.21 11.64
CA ALA A 181 -15.17 -1.06 12.79
C ALA A 181 -13.75 -1.63 12.75
N THR A 182 -13.28 -2.08 11.57
CA THR A 182 -11.91 -2.56 11.39
C THR A 182 -10.87 -1.47 11.62
N ILE A 183 -11.10 -0.26 11.10
CA ILE A 183 -10.22 0.89 11.29
C ILE A 183 -10.16 1.26 12.77
N VAL A 184 -11.31 1.35 13.43
CA VAL A 184 -11.40 1.69 14.88
C VAL A 184 -10.65 0.65 15.71
N LEU A 185 -10.83 -0.65 15.44
CA LEU A 185 -10.10 -1.70 16.13
C LEU A 185 -8.59 -1.55 15.95
N ASN A 186 -8.13 -1.30 14.73
CA ASN A 186 -6.71 -1.08 14.46
C ASN A 186 -6.17 0.20 15.13
N LEU A 187 -6.98 1.26 15.22
CA LEU A 187 -6.61 2.47 15.96
C LEU A 187 -6.51 2.18 17.47
N VAL A 188 -7.48 1.45 18.05
CA VAL A 188 -7.40 1.03 19.46
C VAL A 188 -6.11 0.27 19.73
N VAL A 189 -5.76 -0.71 18.89
CA VAL A 189 -4.49 -1.44 18.99
C VAL A 189 -3.29 -0.48 18.87
N THR A 190 -3.31 0.43 17.91
CA THR A 190 -2.23 1.42 17.68
C THR A 190 -1.94 2.29 18.90
N PHE A 191 -2.98 2.70 19.62
CA PHE A 191 -2.83 3.59 20.78
C PHE A 191 -2.69 2.86 22.11
N SER A 192 -3.09 1.59 22.19
CA SER A 192 -3.07 0.79 23.41
C SER A 192 -1.85 -0.11 23.54
N VAL A 193 -1.27 -0.55 22.41
CA VAL A 193 -0.13 -1.47 22.42
C VAL A 193 1.18 -0.68 22.37
N PRO A 194 2.09 -0.84 23.34
CA PRO A 194 3.45 -0.31 23.26
C PRO A 194 4.16 -0.84 22.00
N ASP A 195 5.13 -0.11 21.51
CA ASP A 195 5.94 -0.47 20.32
C ASP A 195 5.20 -0.43 18.96
N VAL A 196 3.91 -0.06 18.94
CA VAL A 196 3.19 0.22 17.70
C VAL A 196 3.41 1.68 17.29
N SER A 197 3.90 1.90 16.07
CA SER A 197 4.22 3.24 15.57
C SER A 197 2.96 4.04 15.22
N ARG A 198 2.53 4.91 16.12
CA ARG A 198 1.42 5.85 15.91
C ARG A 198 1.69 6.76 14.71
N LEU A 199 2.90 7.30 14.61
CA LEU A 199 3.32 8.18 13.53
C LEU A 199 3.29 7.47 12.17
N GLY A 200 3.78 6.22 12.12
CA GLY A 200 3.75 5.42 10.91
C GLY A 200 2.32 5.16 10.42
N HIS A 201 1.40 4.86 11.33
CA HIS A 201 0.00 4.61 11.00
C HIS A 201 -0.71 5.90 10.55
N VAL A 202 -0.56 7.01 11.28
CA VAL A 202 -1.19 8.29 10.93
C VAL A 202 -0.63 8.82 9.61
N GLY A 203 0.70 8.84 9.44
CA GLY A 203 1.33 9.29 8.21
C GLY A 203 0.91 8.46 6.99
N GLY A 204 0.86 7.13 7.16
CA GLY A 204 0.37 6.22 6.13
C GLY A 204 -1.09 6.45 5.77
N PHE A 205 -1.96 6.61 6.77
CA PHE A 205 -3.37 6.90 6.58
C PHE A 205 -3.60 8.21 5.82
N VAL A 206 -2.90 9.29 6.21
CA VAL A 206 -3.01 10.59 5.55
C VAL A 206 -2.55 10.51 4.10
N CYS A 207 -1.34 9.98 3.85
CA CYS A 207 -0.80 9.94 2.48
C CYS A 207 -1.56 8.99 1.57
N GLY A 208 -1.98 7.82 2.07
CA GLY A 208 -2.83 6.90 1.32
C GLY A 208 -4.22 7.48 1.03
N GLY A 209 -4.80 8.22 1.98
CA GLY A 209 -6.05 8.94 1.80
C GLY A 209 -5.94 10.04 0.74
N LEU A 210 -4.87 10.84 0.78
CA LEU A 210 -4.59 11.86 -0.26
C LEU A 210 -4.39 11.22 -1.64
N ALA A 211 -3.66 10.09 -1.71
CA ALA A 211 -3.49 9.35 -2.95
C ALA A 211 -4.84 8.84 -3.50
N ALA A 212 -5.70 8.33 -2.62
CA ALA A 212 -7.04 7.90 -3.01
C ALA A 212 -7.91 9.07 -3.52
N LEU A 213 -7.86 10.22 -2.87
CA LEU A 213 -8.56 11.43 -3.32
C LEU A 213 -8.05 11.93 -4.67
N ALA A 214 -6.73 11.88 -4.91
CA ALA A 214 -6.12 12.22 -6.19
C ALA A 214 -6.59 11.28 -7.33
N ILE A 215 -6.97 10.05 -7.02
CA ILE A 215 -7.50 9.06 -7.97
C ILE A 215 -9.02 9.19 -8.13
N ALA A 216 -9.77 9.44 -7.04
CA ALA A 216 -11.22 9.37 -7.01
C ALA A 216 -11.93 10.42 -7.88
N GLY A 217 -11.32 11.60 -8.05
CA GLY A 217 -11.93 12.67 -8.82
C GLY A 217 -13.14 13.29 -8.14
N ASN A 218 -14.11 13.75 -8.94
CA ASN A 218 -15.37 14.27 -8.43
C ASN A 218 -16.50 13.25 -8.60
N PRO A 219 -16.86 12.52 -7.54
CA PRO A 219 -17.84 11.45 -7.58
C PRO A 219 -19.26 11.93 -7.86
N ARG A 220 -19.61 13.16 -7.36
CA ARG A 220 -20.95 13.73 -7.57
C ARG A 220 -21.26 13.95 -9.05
N LYS A 221 -20.22 14.12 -9.88
CA LYS A 221 -20.36 14.29 -11.34
C LYS A 221 -20.13 13.00 -12.13
N ARG A 222 -19.86 11.85 -11.47
CA ARG A 222 -19.44 10.58 -12.09
C ARG A 222 -18.32 10.76 -13.14
N ARG A 223 -17.48 11.76 -12.95
CA ARG A 223 -16.35 12.08 -13.82
C ARG A 223 -15.08 11.63 -13.13
N TRP A 224 -14.53 10.54 -13.61
CA TRP A 224 -13.17 10.11 -13.26
C TRP A 224 -12.18 11.14 -13.80
N LEU A 225 -11.12 11.37 -13.04
CA LEU A 225 -10.07 12.26 -13.49
C LEU A 225 -9.38 11.67 -14.72
N PRO A 226 -8.96 12.52 -15.67
CA PRO A 226 -8.04 12.08 -16.70
C PRO A 226 -6.77 11.52 -16.05
N ILE A 227 -6.20 10.47 -16.62
CA ILE A 227 -5.00 9.81 -16.07
C ILE A 227 -3.86 10.81 -15.79
N ARG A 228 -3.73 11.85 -16.60
CA ARG A 228 -2.73 12.92 -16.41
C ARG A 228 -2.91 13.66 -15.09
N VAL A 229 -4.14 13.89 -14.66
CA VAL A 229 -4.45 14.57 -13.39
C VAL A 229 -4.19 13.64 -12.21
N GLU A 230 -4.57 12.36 -12.32
CA GLU A 230 -4.25 11.35 -11.31
C GLU A 230 -2.73 11.23 -11.11
N VAL A 231 -1.98 11.09 -12.20
CA VAL A 231 -0.52 11.00 -12.16
C VAL A 231 0.09 12.27 -11.56
N ALA A 232 -0.39 13.46 -11.97
CA ALA A 232 0.08 14.73 -11.40
C ALA A 232 -0.18 14.81 -9.89
N GLY A 233 -1.37 14.39 -9.42
CA GLY A 233 -1.71 14.37 -8.00
C GLY A 233 -0.82 13.42 -7.20
N LEU A 234 -0.65 12.18 -7.68
CA LEU A 234 0.21 11.19 -7.04
C LEU A 234 1.68 11.63 -7.02
N SER A 235 2.18 12.20 -8.14
CA SER A 235 3.53 12.76 -8.21
C SER A 235 3.70 13.95 -7.29
N GLY A 236 2.69 14.82 -7.16
CA GLY A 236 2.72 15.94 -6.22
C GLY A 236 2.88 15.48 -4.77
N ILE A 237 2.19 14.41 -4.36
CA ILE A 237 2.36 13.81 -3.03
C ILE A 237 3.78 13.28 -2.86
N ALA A 238 4.31 12.54 -3.85
CA ALA A 238 5.67 12.00 -3.80
C ALA A 238 6.73 13.12 -3.70
N VAL A 239 6.56 14.20 -4.46
CA VAL A 239 7.45 15.39 -4.42
C VAL A 239 7.37 16.08 -3.06
N ALA A 240 6.16 16.25 -2.49
CA ALA A 240 6.00 16.83 -1.16
C ALA A 240 6.71 16.01 -0.08
N LEU A 241 6.59 14.67 -0.13
CA LEU A 241 7.32 13.77 0.78
C LEU A 241 8.83 13.89 0.60
N LEU A 242 9.32 13.98 -0.64
CA LEU A 242 10.73 14.17 -0.94
C LEU A 242 11.26 15.51 -0.39
N ILE A 243 10.52 16.60 -0.59
CA ILE A 243 10.88 17.92 -0.06
C ILE A 243 10.94 17.88 1.47
N ALA A 244 9.98 17.21 2.14
CA ALA A 244 9.97 17.05 3.57
C ALA A 244 11.20 16.28 4.08
N VAL A 245 11.58 15.19 3.38
CA VAL A 245 12.80 14.41 3.71
C VAL A 245 14.06 15.26 3.55
N ILE A 246 14.19 16.00 2.43
CA ILE A 246 15.36 16.86 2.18
C ILE A 246 15.42 17.98 3.25
N GLY A 247 14.30 18.64 3.53
CA GLY A 247 14.24 19.69 4.55
C GLY A 247 14.70 19.20 5.92
N GLU A 248 14.20 18.06 6.39
CA GLU A 248 14.62 17.47 7.66
C GLU A 248 16.10 17.07 7.64
N THR A 249 16.59 16.50 6.54
CA THR A 249 18.00 16.09 6.43
C THR A 249 18.96 17.29 6.51
N LEU A 250 18.56 18.46 6.01
CA LEU A 250 19.36 19.69 6.08
C LEU A 250 19.44 20.27 7.51
N THR A 251 18.51 19.92 8.38
CA THR A 251 18.43 20.38 9.78
C THR A 251 18.89 19.31 10.79
N PHE A 252 19.20 18.10 10.33
CA PHE A 252 19.53 16.94 11.15
C PHE A 252 20.93 17.01 11.73
#